data_3a8375edd5c29071bef20fb24236488f
#
_entry.id   3a8375edd5c29071bef20fb24236488f
#
_cell.length_a   1.000
_cell.length_b   1.000
_cell.length_c   1.000
_cell.angle_alpha   90.00
_cell.angle_beta   90.00
_cell.angle_gamma   90.00
#
_symmetry.space_group_name_H-M   'P 1'
#
loop_
_entity.id
_entity.type
_entity.pdbx_description
1 polymer ?
#
loop_
_entity_poly.entity_id
_entity_poly.type
_entity_poly.pdbx_seq_one_letter_code
_entity_poly.pdbx_strand_id
1 'polypeptide(L)'
;MSRAIPVKNRGAAPIQITAEQLLREAKERGLEDVPKAPKQFITDKEELLQYQNAKRKDFEDQIRRNRHHIGIWCRYAQWEATLKEFERSRSVFERALSKLTSIVIHNLIPLL
;
A
#
# COMPACT_ATOMS: atom_id res chain seq x y z
N MET A 1 34.86 -27.98 -13.02
CA MET A 1 33.83 -29.01 -13.20
C MET A 1 33.12 -29.26 -11.86
N SER A 2 31.88 -28.95 -11.78
CA SER A 2 31.07 -29.29 -10.60
C SER A 2 30.75 -30.78 -10.60
N ARG A 3 31.24 -31.50 -9.61
CA ARG A 3 30.86 -32.89 -9.44
C ARG A 3 29.41 -32.96 -8.98
N ALA A 4 28.56 -33.64 -9.77
CA ALA A 4 27.22 -33.95 -9.34
C ALA A 4 27.28 -34.79 -8.05
N ILE A 5 26.56 -34.37 -7.01
CA ILE A 5 26.48 -35.11 -5.76
C ILE A 5 25.76 -36.44 -6.05
N PRO A 6 26.38 -37.61 -5.78
CA PRO A 6 25.73 -38.89 -6.04
C PRO A 6 24.53 -39.07 -5.11
N VAL A 7 23.38 -39.35 -5.69
CA VAL A 7 22.15 -39.69 -4.94
C VAL A 7 22.33 -41.08 -4.32
N LYS A 8 22.29 -41.15 -2.99
CA LYS A 8 22.50 -42.43 -2.26
C LYS A 8 21.39 -43.44 -2.48
N ASN A 9 20.17 -43.01 -2.77
CA ASN A 9 19.03 -43.86 -3.03
C ASN A 9 18.41 -43.50 -4.39
N ARG A 10 18.67 -44.37 -5.38
CA ARG A 10 18.06 -44.26 -6.71
C ARG A 10 16.76 -45.05 -6.85
N GLY A 11 16.40 -45.83 -5.84
CA GLY A 11 15.13 -46.55 -5.83
C GLY A 11 13.94 -45.66 -5.59
N ALA A 12 12.85 -45.94 -6.28
CA ALA A 12 11.59 -45.27 -6.04
C ALA A 12 11.13 -45.49 -4.61
N ALA A 13 10.59 -44.48 -3.96
CA ALA A 13 10.00 -44.59 -2.63
C ALA A 13 8.83 -45.64 -2.67
N PRO A 14 8.62 -46.43 -1.59
CA PRO A 14 7.55 -47.42 -1.56
C PRO A 14 6.15 -46.82 -1.71
N ILE A 15 6.00 -45.54 -1.32
CA ILE A 15 4.78 -44.79 -1.53
C ILE A 15 5.14 -43.54 -2.36
N GLN A 16 4.67 -43.50 -3.61
CA GLN A 16 4.89 -42.37 -4.51
C GLN A 16 3.65 -41.50 -4.60
N ILE A 17 3.85 -40.20 -4.47
CA ILE A 17 2.81 -39.21 -4.70
C ILE A 17 2.68 -39.02 -6.21
N THR A 18 1.47 -39.15 -6.76
CA THR A 18 1.21 -38.87 -8.18
C THR A 18 1.30 -37.36 -8.47
N ALA A 19 1.61 -37.02 -9.72
CA ALA A 19 1.65 -35.60 -10.13
C ALA A 19 0.30 -34.89 -9.91
N GLU A 20 -0.81 -35.59 -10.08
CA GLU A 20 -2.15 -35.07 -9.81
C GLU A 20 -2.34 -34.73 -8.33
N GLN A 21 -1.89 -35.59 -7.45
CA GLN A 21 -1.97 -35.39 -6.01
C GLN A 21 -1.12 -34.18 -5.57
N LEU A 22 0.08 -34.03 -6.13
CA LEU A 22 0.95 -32.88 -5.89
C LEU A 22 0.31 -31.57 -6.33
N LEU A 23 -0.30 -31.55 -7.52
CA LEU A 23 -1.03 -30.40 -8.03
C LEU A 23 -2.25 -30.07 -7.19
N ARG A 24 -2.97 -31.08 -6.72
CA ARG A 24 -4.13 -30.88 -5.85
C ARG A 24 -3.74 -30.30 -4.51
N GLU A 25 -2.69 -30.80 -3.87
CA GLU A 25 -2.17 -30.26 -2.62
C GLU A 25 -1.65 -28.83 -2.79
N ALA A 26 -0.95 -28.54 -3.88
CA ALA A 26 -0.50 -27.19 -4.19
C ALA A 26 -1.67 -26.20 -4.37
N LYS A 27 -2.74 -26.65 -5.02
CA LYS A 27 -3.98 -25.88 -5.18
C LYS A 27 -4.67 -25.60 -3.85
N GLU A 28 -4.77 -26.59 -3.00
CA GLU A 28 -5.37 -26.48 -1.67
C GLU A 28 -4.58 -25.51 -0.79
N ARG A 29 -3.25 -25.57 -0.83
CA ARG A 29 -2.39 -24.62 -0.11
C ARG A 29 -2.49 -23.19 -0.65
N GLY A 30 -2.70 -23.04 -1.95
CA GLY A 30 -2.90 -21.72 -2.58
C GLY A 30 -4.22 -21.08 -2.21
N LEU A 31 -5.17 -21.84 -1.68
CA LEU A 31 -6.50 -21.36 -1.27
C LEU A 31 -6.58 -20.98 0.22
N GLU A 32 -5.51 -21.16 0.98
CA GLU A 32 -5.47 -20.66 2.35
C GLU A 32 -5.51 -19.13 2.31
N ASP A 33 -6.66 -18.59 2.65
CA ASP A 33 -6.85 -17.15 2.76
C ASP A 33 -5.89 -16.58 3.80
N VAL A 34 -5.07 -15.62 3.37
CA VAL A 34 -4.27 -14.83 4.30
C VAL A 34 -5.25 -14.15 5.25
N PRO A 35 -5.15 -14.37 6.57
CA PRO A 35 -6.06 -13.74 7.51
C PRO A 35 -6.00 -12.22 7.34
N LYS A 36 -7.15 -11.61 7.06
CA LYS A 36 -7.24 -10.16 6.95
C LYS A 36 -6.91 -9.55 8.32
N ALA A 37 -6.15 -8.47 8.31
CA ALA A 37 -5.91 -7.71 9.52
C ALA A 37 -7.26 -7.34 10.16
N PRO A 38 -7.41 -7.53 11.49
CA PRO A 38 -8.65 -7.18 12.15
C PRO A 38 -8.95 -5.70 11.98
N LYS A 39 -10.22 -5.37 11.73
CA LYS A 39 -10.64 -3.96 11.67
C LYS A 39 -10.42 -3.32 13.02
N GLN A 40 -9.71 -2.21 13.04
CA GLN A 40 -9.50 -1.44 14.23
C GLN A 40 -10.80 -0.72 14.61
N PHE A 41 -11.31 -1.01 15.80
CA PHE A 41 -12.52 -0.39 16.31
C PHE A 41 -12.15 0.64 17.38
N ILE A 42 -12.42 1.91 17.10
CA ILE A 42 -12.09 3.02 17.99
C ILE A 42 -13.39 3.52 18.63
N THR A 43 -13.51 3.39 19.94
CA THR A 43 -14.71 3.78 20.69
C THR A 43 -14.55 5.10 21.45
N ASP A 44 -13.31 5.51 21.74
CA ASP A 44 -12.99 6.70 22.51
C ASP A 44 -12.68 7.89 21.60
N LYS A 45 -13.17 9.07 21.96
CA LYS A 45 -12.93 10.31 21.20
C LYS A 45 -11.46 10.73 21.19
N GLU A 46 -10.76 10.57 22.31
CA GLU A 46 -9.34 10.90 22.40
C GLU A 46 -8.50 10.00 21.53
N GLU A 47 -8.78 8.70 21.54
CA GLU A 47 -8.12 7.74 20.69
C GLU A 47 -8.39 8.01 19.21
N LEU A 48 -9.63 8.39 18.89
CA LEU A 48 -10.00 8.79 17.53
C LEU A 48 -9.21 10.01 17.05
N LEU A 49 -9.07 11.03 17.88
CA LEU A 49 -8.28 12.22 17.58
C LEU A 49 -6.81 11.89 17.38
N GLN A 50 -6.25 11.04 18.22
CA GLN A 50 -4.87 10.56 18.08
C GLN A 50 -4.67 9.81 16.78
N TYR A 51 -5.60 8.93 16.42
CA TYR A 51 -5.58 8.20 15.14
C TYR A 51 -5.64 9.15 13.95
N GLN A 52 -6.55 10.13 13.98
CA GLN A 52 -6.70 11.11 12.92
C GLN A 52 -5.43 11.96 12.76
N ASN A 53 -4.86 12.41 13.86
CA ASN A 53 -3.63 13.20 13.86
C ASN A 53 -2.42 12.40 13.35
N ALA A 54 -2.32 11.13 13.74
CA ALA A 54 -1.30 10.23 13.23
C ALA A 54 -1.43 10.00 11.72
N LYS A 55 -2.66 9.86 11.23
CA LYS A 55 -2.96 9.70 9.82
C LYS A 55 -2.62 10.96 9.02
N ARG A 56 -2.96 12.14 9.55
CA ARG A 56 -2.60 13.42 8.94
C ARG A 56 -1.09 13.61 8.85
N LYS A 57 -0.39 13.27 9.93
CA LYS A 57 1.07 13.32 9.94
C LYS A 57 1.67 12.40 8.88
N ASP A 58 1.13 11.21 8.74
CA ASP A 58 1.59 10.24 7.73
C ASP A 58 1.39 10.79 6.31
N PHE A 59 0.23 11.37 6.00
CA PHE A 59 -0.02 12.01 4.72
C PHE A 59 0.93 13.21 4.47
N GLU A 60 1.15 14.04 5.48
CA GLU A 60 2.08 15.18 5.36
C GLU A 60 3.52 14.72 5.12
N ASP A 61 3.94 13.63 5.76
CA ASP A 61 5.26 13.04 5.53
C ASP A 61 5.39 12.47 4.11
N GLN A 62 4.34 11.83 3.59
CA GLN A 62 4.31 11.35 2.21
C GLN A 62 4.40 12.51 1.21
N ILE A 63 3.70 13.60 1.47
CA ILE A 63 3.74 14.81 0.65
C ILE A 63 5.14 15.43 0.66
N ARG A 64 5.81 15.50 1.80
CA ARG A 64 7.18 16.01 1.89
C ARG A 64 8.17 15.17 1.10
N ARG A 65 7.98 13.85 1.08
CA ARG A 65 8.85 12.94 0.30
C ARG A 65 8.65 13.12 -1.19
N ASN A 66 7.41 13.35 -1.61
CA ASN A 66 7.05 13.40 -3.02
C ASN A 66 5.98 14.45 -3.30
N ARG A 67 6.41 15.71 -3.39
CA ARG A 67 5.54 16.88 -3.56
C ARG A 67 4.75 16.89 -4.87
N HIS A 68 5.25 16.18 -5.88
CA HIS A 68 4.67 16.19 -7.22
C HIS A 68 3.67 15.07 -7.47
N HIS A 69 3.47 14.21 -6.49
CA HIS A 69 2.57 13.08 -6.62
C HIS A 69 1.12 13.49 -6.32
N ILE A 70 0.36 13.75 -7.37
CA ILE A 70 -1.05 14.21 -7.28
C ILE A 70 -1.93 13.20 -6.52
N GLY A 71 -1.69 11.90 -6.71
CA GLY A 71 -2.47 10.86 -6.06
C GLY A 71 -2.45 10.90 -4.54
N ILE A 72 -1.34 11.32 -3.93
CA ILE A 72 -1.23 11.47 -2.47
C ILE A 72 -2.11 12.63 -1.99
N TRP A 73 -2.07 13.76 -2.69
CA TRP A 73 -2.91 14.91 -2.40
C TRP A 73 -4.39 14.58 -2.51
N CYS A 74 -4.78 13.87 -3.56
CA CYS A 74 -6.17 13.46 -3.76
C CYS A 74 -6.64 12.50 -2.65
N ARG A 75 -5.83 11.52 -2.29
CA ARG A 75 -6.15 10.58 -1.21
C ARG A 75 -6.29 11.29 0.13
N TYR A 76 -5.41 12.23 0.42
CA TYR A 76 -5.48 13.01 1.65
C TYR A 76 -6.76 13.84 1.70
N ALA A 77 -7.07 14.58 0.64
CA ALA A 77 -8.28 15.39 0.59
C ALA A 77 -9.56 14.54 0.66
N GLN A 78 -9.60 13.41 -0.03
CA GLN A 78 -10.73 12.48 0.03
C GLN A 78 -10.89 11.88 1.43
N TRP A 79 -9.81 11.53 2.07
CA TRP A 79 -9.86 11.03 3.45
C TRP A 79 -10.42 12.08 4.42
N GLU A 80 -9.99 13.33 4.32
CA GLU A 80 -10.55 14.43 5.12
C GLU A 80 -12.04 14.62 4.81
N ALA A 81 -12.46 14.50 3.56
CA ALA A 81 -13.86 14.58 3.17
C ALA A 81 -14.70 13.44 3.76
N THR A 82 -14.14 12.22 3.89
CA THR A 82 -14.84 11.10 4.54
C THR A 82 -15.08 11.35 6.03
N LEU A 83 -14.23 12.14 6.67
CA LEU A 83 -14.39 12.57 8.06
C LEU A 83 -15.36 13.75 8.19
N LYS A 84 -15.96 14.22 7.09
CA LYS A 84 -16.80 15.41 7.02
C LYS A 84 -16.10 16.72 7.39
N GLU A 85 -14.79 16.75 7.38
CA GLU A 85 -13.95 17.93 7.56
C GLU A 85 -13.74 18.63 6.21
N PHE A 86 -14.79 19.23 5.68
CA PHE A 86 -14.80 19.80 4.33
C PHE A 86 -13.86 21.00 4.17
N GLU A 87 -13.71 21.80 5.22
CA GLU A 87 -12.76 22.94 5.19
C GLU A 87 -11.32 22.47 5.09
N ARG A 88 -10.97 21.42 5.82
CA ARG A 88 -9.64 20.82 5.73
C ARG A 88 -9.40 20.19 4.37
N SER A 89 -10.40 19.49 3.84
CA SER A 89 -10.34 18.91 2.50
C SER A 89 -10.10 20.00 1.45
N ARG A 90 -10.83 21.11 1.53
CA ARG A 90 -10.65 22.26 0.65
C ARG A 90 -9.25 22.85 0.77
N SER A 91 -8.77 23.02 1.97
CA SER A 91 -7.41 23.53 2.23
C SER A 91 -6.34 22.63 1.60
N VAL A 92 -6.50 21.33 1.70
CA VAL A 92 -5.58 20.35 1.07
C VAL A 92 -5.60 20.49 -0.45
N PHE A 93 -6.77 20.62 -1.06
CA PHE A 93 -6.90 20.84 -2.50
C PHE A 93 -6.27 22.17 -2.95
N GLU A 94 -6.48 23.23 -2.19
CA GLU A 94 -5.88 24.55 -2.47
C GLU A 94 -4.35 24.48 -2.41
N ARG A 95 -3.81 23.80 -1.42
CA ARG A 95 -2.36 23.56 -1.31
C ARG A 95 -1.84 22.76 -2.49
N ALA A 96 -2.56 21.73 -2.89
CA ALA A 96 -2.22 20.91 -4.05
C ALA A 96 -2.18 21.75 -5.34
N LEU A 97 -3.20 22.53 -5.58
CA LEU A 97 -3.27 23.42 -6.74
C LEU A 97 -2.15 24.45 -6.75
N SER A 98 -1.84 25.05 -5.60
CA SER A 98 -0.74 25.98 -5.46
C SER A 98 0.61 25.33 -5.82
N LYS A 99 0.86 24.12 -5.39
CA LYS A 99 2.09 23.39 -5.73
C LYS A 99 2.16 23.04 -7.21
N LEU A 100 1.06 22.57 -7.79
CA LEU A 100 0.99 22.21 -9.20
C LEU A 100 1.15 23.42 -10.12
N THR A 101 0.50 24.54 -9.79
CA THR A 101 0.65 25.78 -10.56
C THR A 101 2.07 26.32 -10.48
N SER A 102 2.72 26.25 -9.33
CA SER A 102 4.12 26.62 -9.18
C SER A 102 5.04 25.82 -10.09
N ILE A 103 4.82 24.52 -10.20
CA ILE A 103 5.59 23.62 -11.08
C ILE A 103 5.35 23.98 -12.55
N VAL A 104 4.11 24.18 -12.95
CA VAL A 104 3.75 24.53 -14.32
C VAL A 104 4.37 25.87 -14.71
N ILE A 105 4.29 26.86 -13.86
CA ILE A 105 4.89 28.18 -14.09
C ILE A 105 6.42 28.05 -14.21
N HIS A 106 7.04 27.29 -13.33
CA HIS A 106 8.50 27.11 -13.34
C HIS A 106 8.98 26.40 -14.62
N ASN A 107 8.19 25.48 -15.13
CA ASN A 107 8.51 24.76 -16.37
C ASN A 107 8.17 25.56 -17.63
N LEU A 108 7.24 26.53 -17.55
CA LEU A 108 6.84 27.35 -18.68
C LEU A 108 7.70 28.62 -18.85
N ILE A 109 8.23 29.17 -17.78
CA ILE A 109 9.08 30.38 -17.81
C ILE A 109 10.29 30.23 -18.74
N PRO A 110 11.02 29.09 -18.78
CA PRO A 110 12.15 28.94 -19.69
C PRO A 110 11.76 28.89 -21.16
N LEU A 111 10.48 28.68 -21.49
CA LEU A 111 9.97 28.61 -22.87
C LEU A 111 9.48 29.95 -23.39
N LEU A 112 9.38 30.94 -22.53
CA LEU A 112 9.05 32.33 -22.87
C LEU A 112 10.33 33.16 -23.03
#